data_ac09bd2f468dd03c80f7365a3b089093
#
_entry.id   ac09bd2f468dd03c80f7365a3b089093
#
_cell.length_a   1.000
_cell.length_b   1.000
_cell.length_c   1.000
_cell.angle_alpha   90.00
_cell.angle_beta   90.00
_cell.angle_gamma   90.00
#
_symmetry.space_group_name_H-M   'P 1'
#
loop_
_entity.id
_entity.type
_entity.pdbx_description
1 polymer ?
#
loop_
_entity_poly.entity_id
_entity_poly.type
_entity_poly.pdbx_seq_one_letter_code
_entity_poly.pdbx_strand_id
1 'polypeptide(L)'
;MKQSLELYQPYKDLNAEFYEQAEPAIFPFYKIRYKNINFPEFTNLDDNAWIDLFGKFKSNLLPENHNLALKYHGHQFQTYNPELGDGRGFTIAQFYHNKKLLDLGTKGSGRTKFSRSGDGRLTLKGAVREVLCSEYLHALGVNTSRSISLIETGENLYRNDEPDRKSTRLNSSHS
;
A
#
# COMPACT_ATOMS: atom_id res chain seq x y z
N MET A 1 -4.88 16.74 -23.38
CA MET A 1 -3.99 17.30 -22.35
C MET A 1 -3.58 16.15 -21.43
N LYS A 2 -2.27 15.86 -21.27
CA LYS A 2 -1.79 14.89 -20.27
C LYS A 2 -2.04 15.51 -18.89
N GLN A 3 -2.90 14.89 -18.10
CA GLN A 3 -3.10 15.30 -16.74
C GLN A 3 -1.79 15.00 -15.97
N SER A 4 -1.18 16.01 -15.37
CA SER A 4 -0.02 15.79 -14.51
C SER A 4 -0.44 14.94 -13.34
N LEU A 5 0.36 13.94 -12.98
CA LEU A 5 0.15 13.16 -11.76
C LEU A 5 0.29 14.12 -10.57
N GLU A 6 -0.75 14.20 -9.78
CA GLU A 6 -0.80 15.01 -8.56
C GLU A 6 -1.20 14.11 -7.40
N LEU A 7 -0.35 14.08 -6.36
CA LEU A 7 -0.54 13.26 -5.18
C LEU A 7 -0.80 14.15 -3.97
N TYR A 8 -1.81 13.81 -3.19
CA TYR A 8 -2.26 14.58 -2.03
C TYR A 8 -2.14 13.73 -0.77
N GLN A 9 -2.01 14.36 0.39
CA GLN A 9 -2.09 13.67 1.69
C GLN A 9 -2.98 14.46 2.66
N PRO A 10 -4.30 14.49 2.42
CA PRO A 10 -5.24 15.27 3.23
C PRO A 10 -5.43 14.71 4.64
N TYR A 11 -5.07 13.44 4.89
CA TYR A 11 -5.19 12.86 6.22
C TYR A 11 -4.32 13.54 7.28
N LYS A 12 -3.24 14.21 6.88
CA LYS A 12 -2.43 14.98 7.83
C LYS A 12 -3.14 16.25 8.37
N ASP A 13 -4.21 16.67 7.72
CA ASP A 13 -5.05 17.78 8.19
C ASP A 13 -6.06 17.33 9.26
N LEU A 14 -6.17 16.00 9.49
CA LEU A 14 -6.92 15.46 10.60
C LEU A 14 -6.16 15.65 11.92
N ASN A 15 -6.89 15.52 13.04
CA ASN A 15 -6.27 15.49 14.35
C ASN A 15 -5.29 14.29 14.44
N ALA A 16 -4.17 14.48 15.12
CA ALA A 16 -3.14 13.46 15.37
C ALA A 16 -3.66 12.19 16.09
N GLU A 17 -4.88 12.18 16.55
CA GLU A 17 -5.56 11.00 17.08
C GLU A 17 -5.90 9.97 16.01
N PHE A 18 -5.98 10.35 14.73
CA PHE A 18 -6.44 9.51 13.63
C PHE A 18 -5.32 8.80 12.85
N TYR A 19 -4.07 9.17 13.08
CA TYR A 19 -2.94 8.56 12.40
C TYR A 19 -1.66 8.62 13.23
N GLU A 20 -0.69 7.82 12.81
CA GLU A 20 0.69 7.87 13.28
C GLU A 20 1.62 7.92 12.06
N GLN A 21 2.70 8.69 12.17
CA GLN A 21 3.75 8.69 11.16
C GLN A 21 4.40 7.32 11.10
N ALA A 22 4.51 6.72 9.92
CA ALA A 22 5.12 5.41 9.72
C ALA A 22 6.44 5.52 8.96
N GLU A 23 7.42 4.71 9.38
CA GLU A 23 8.68 4.58 8.67
C GLU A 23 8.66 3.33 7.78
N PRO A 24 8.90 3.49 6.45
CA PRO A 24 8.96 2.35 5.56
C PRO A 24 10.17 1.47 5.88
N ALA A 25 10.01 0.17 5.74
CA ALA A 25 11.12 -0.74 5.85
C ALA A 25 12.11 -0.54 4.69
N ILE A 26 13.40 -0.71 5.00
CA ILE A 26 14.46 -0.77 3.99
C ILE A 26 14.62 -2.23 3.57
N PHE A 27 14.57 -2.48 2.27
CA PHE A 27 14.61 -3.81 1.73
C PHE A 27 15.93 -4.10 1.00
N PRO A 28 16.39 -5.39 0.95
CA PRO A 28 17.63 -5.78 0.28
C PRO A 28 17.68 -5.44 -1.21
N PHE A 29 16.56 -5.62 -1.92
CA PHE A 29 16.39 -5.21 -3.32
C PHE A 29 14.93 -4.96 -3.66
N TYR A 30 14.68 -4.48 -4.87
CA TYR A 30 13.34 -4.18 -5.37
C TYR A 30 13.20 -4.74 -6.78
N LYS A 31 12.28 -5.70 -6.97
CA LYS A 31 11.96 -6.27 -8.27
C LYS A 31 10.49 -6.11 -8.56
N ILE A 32 10.16 -5.36 -9.59
CA ILE A 32 8.78 -5.18 -10.02
C ILE A 32 8.26 -6.52 -10.54
N ARG A 33 7.16 -6.99 -9.98
CA ARG A 33 6.45 -8.20 -10.38
C ARG A 33 5.14 -7.90 -11.08
N TYR A 34 4.54 -6.73 -10.80
CA TYR A 34 3.30 -6.31 -11.41
C TYR A 34 3.22 -4.79 -11.45
N LYS A 35 2.78 -4.27 -12.61
CA LYS A 35 2.36 -2.88 -12.84
C LYS A 35 0.96 -2.91 -13.43
N ASN A 36 0.02 -2.21 -12.82
CA ASN A 36 -1.32 -2.09 -13.38
C ASN A 36 -1.38 -0.98 -14.43
N ILE A 37 -1.44 -1.38 -15.68
CA ILE A 37 -1.49 -0.44 -16.82
C ILE A 37 -2.84 0.29 -16.97
N ASN A 38 -3.85 -0.12 -16.21
CA ASN A 38 -5.17 0.53 -16.19
C ASN A 38 -5.19 1.83 -15.36
N PHE A 39 -4.04 2.23 -14.81
CA PHE A 39 -3.84 3.50 -14.13
C PHE A 39 -2.92 4.40 -14.98
N PRO A 40 -3.48 5.13 -15.96
CA PRO A 40 -2.70 5.95 -16.90
C PRO A 40 -1.88 7.04 -16.21
N GLU A 41 -2.26 7.44 -15.00
CA GLU A 41 -1.55 8.42 -14.18
C GLU A 41 -0.10 8.01 -13.92
N PHE A 42 0.18 6.71 -13.83
CA PHE A 42 1.51 6.17 -13.51
C PHE A 42 2.27 5.60 -14.71
N THR A 43 1.69 5.56 -15.91
CA THR A 43 2.30 4.88 -17.08
C THR A 43 3.55 5.56 -17.61
N ASN A 44 3.77 6.83 -17.29
CA ASN A 44 4.97 7.57 -17.71
C ASN A 44 6.17 7.33 -16.77
N LEU A 45 5.99 6.61 -15.66
CA LEU A 45 7.08 6.30 -14.74
C LEU A 45 7.92 5.16 -15.32
N ASP A 46 9.22 5.38 -15.46
CA ASP A 46 10.17 4.30 -15.71
C ASP A 46 10.30 3.38 -14.49
N ASP A 47 11.06 2.30 -14.59
CA ASP A 47 11.19 1.33 -13.52
C ASP A 47 11.84 1.91 -12.26
N ASN A 48 12.77 2.86 -12.40
CA ASN A 48 13.42 3.50 -11.26
C ASN A 48 12.46 4.43 -10.53
N ALA A 49 11.76 5.29 -11.25
CA ALA A 49 10.73 6.16 -10.69
C ALA A 49 9.58 5.36 -10.05
N TRP A 50 9.22 4.21 -10.66
CA TRP A 50 8.24 3.29 -10.11
C TRP A 50 8.69 2.69 -8.79
N ILE A 51 9.95 2.23 -8.71
CA ILE A 51 10.52 1.69 -7.47
C ILE A 51 10.66 2.77 -6.40
N ASP A 52 11.08 3.98 -6.78
CA ASP A 52 11.22 5.09 -5.82
C ASP A 52 9.86 5.50 -5.24
N LEU A 53 8.79 5.50 -6.07
CA LEU A 53 7.44 5.83 -5.63
C LEU A 53 6.81 4.69 -4.80
N PHE A 54 6.82 3.46 -5.32
CA PHE A 54 6.01 2.35 -4.80
C PHE A 54 6.79 1.32 -3.98
N GLY A 55 8.11 1.37 -4.00
CA GLY A 55 8.96 0.43 -3.26
C GLY A 55 9.71 1.08 -2.11
N LYS A 56 10.34 2.23 -2.39
CA LYS A 56 11.16 2.95 -1.40
C LYS A 56 10.40 4.08 -0.71
N PHE A 57 9.27 4.55 -1.30
CA PHE A 57 8.48 5.68 -0.80
C PHE A 57 9.31 6.97 -0.65
N LYS A 58 10.18 7.23 -1.64
CA LYS A 58 11.13 8.37 -1.67
C LYS A 58 11.01 9.23 -2.92
N SER A 59 9.89 9.13 -3.64
CA SER A 59 9.64 9.93 -4.83
C SER A 59 9.36 11.39 -4.48
N ASN A 60 9.89 12.32 -5.28
CA ASN A 60 9.54 13.74 -5.20
C ASN A 60 8.08 14.05 -5.55
N LEU A 61 7.35 13.07 -6.05
CA LEU A 61 5.90 13.17 -6.28
C LEU A 61 5.08 13.04 -5.00
N LEU A 62 5.67 12.47 -3.94
CA LEU A 62 4.97 12.25 -2.67
C LEU A 62 4.93 13.54 -1.84
N PRO A 63 3.80 13.84 -1.20
CA PRO A 63 3.72 14.94 -0.24
C PRO A 63 4.69 14.76 0.92
N GLU A 64 5.06 15.83 1.60
CA GLU A 64 5.84 15.73 2.83
C GLU A 64 5.08 14.96 3.92
N ASN A 65 5.81 14.17 4.73
CA ASN A 65 5.25 13.35 5.80
C ASN A 65 4.09 12.45 5.32
N HIS A 66 4.27 11.79 4.20
CA HIS A 66 3.22 11.08 3.48
C HIS A 66 2.87 9.70 4.04
N ASN A 67 3.75 9.05 4.80
CA ASN A 67 3.54 7.70 5.30
C ASN A 67 2.69 7.72 6.57
N LEU A 68 1.38 7.62 6.44
CA LEU A 68 0.45 7.69 7.56
C LEU A 68 -0.21 6.34 7.82
N ALA A 69 0.11 5.74 8.97
CA ALA A 69 -0.64 4.59 9.48
C ALA A 69 -1.92 5.11 10.13
N LEU A 70 -3.06 4.80 9.55
CA LEU A 70 -4.34 5.27 10.03
C LEU A 70 -4.77 4.47 11.26
N LYS A 71 -5.29 5.19 12.25
CA LYS A 71 -5.95 4.62 13.43
C LYS A 71 -7.45 4.61 13.18
N TYR A 72 -8.01 3.44 13.29
CA TYR A 72 -9.46 3.23 13.24
C TYR A 72 -9.83 2.20 14.32
N HIS A 73 -11.10 2.06 14.61
CA HIS A 73 -11.60 1.06 15.54
C HIS A 73 -12.59 0.16 14.82
N GLY A 74 -12.85 -1.01 15.37
CA GLY A 74 -13.79 -1.93 14.73
C GLY A 74 -13.78 -3.31 15.33
N HIS A 75 -14.50 -4.22 14.71
CA HIS A 75 -14.56 -5.61 15.12
C HIS A 75 -13.49 -6.45 14.43
N GLN A 76 -12.74 -7.21 15.20
CA GLN A 76 -11.79 -8.19 14.71
C GLN A 76 -11.95 -9.48 15.54
N PHE A 77 -12.09 -10.63 14.87
CA PHE A 77 -12.32 -11.93 15.51
C PHE A 77 -13.50 -11.90 16.49
N GLN A 78 -14.62 -11.31 16.08
CA GLN A 78 -15.87 -11.16 16.86
C GLN A 78 -15.74 -10.29 18.13
N THR A 79 -14.62 -9.61 18.31
CA THR A 79 -14.37 -8.72 19.45
C THR A 79 -14.14 -7.29 18.93
N TYR A 80 -14.77 -6.31 19.60
CA TYR A 80 -14.50 -4.91 19.33
C TYR A 80 -13.09 -4.55 19.79
N ASN A 81 -12.31 -3.91 18.90
CA ASN A 81 -10.97 -3.45 19.19
C ASN A 81 -10.86 -1.93 18.98
N PRO A 82 -10.72 -1.12 20.04
CA PRO A 82 -10.59 0.33 19.96
C PRO A 82 -9.20 0.78 19.46
N GLU A 83 -8.20 -0.11 19.45
CA GLU A 83 -6.82 0.16 19.05
C GLU A 83 -6.48 -0.42 17.67
N LEU A 84 -7.50 -0.67 16.85
CA LEU A 84 -7.30 -1.18 15.50
C LEU A 84 -6.79 -0.07 14.60
N GLY A 85 -5.76 -0.38 13.78
CA GLY A 85 -5.16 0.52 12.80
C GLY A 85 -4.35 -0.23 11.77
N ASP A 86 -3.68 0.49 10.88
CA ASP A 86 -2.85 -0.05 9.81
C ASP A 86 -1.60 -0.75 10.37
N GLY A 87 -1.67 -2.05 10.56
CA GLY A 87 -0.63 -2.83 11.27
C GLY A 87 0.51 -3.38 10.39
N ARG A 88 0.41 -3.28 9.05
CA ARG A 88 1.46 -3.79 8.13
C ARG A 88 1.58 -3.02 6.83
N GLY A 89 1.26 -1.76 6.88
CA GLY A 89 1.28 -0.84 5.75
C GLY A 89 0.82 0.52 6.21
N PHE A 90 0.72 1.45 5.30
CA PHE A 90 0.33 2.83 5.56
C PHE A 90 -0.21 3.46 4.28
N THR A 91 -0.94 4.54 4.40
CA THR A 91 -1.38 5.38 3.29
C THR A 91 -0.25 6.34 2.93
N ILE A 92 0.06 6.45 1.62
CA ILE A 92 1.13 7.32 1.13
C ILE A 92 0.60 8.58 0.45
N ALA A 93 -0.59 8.52 -0.14
CA ALA A 93 -1.20 9.66 -0.81
C ALA A 93 -2.66 9.37 -1.17
N GLN A 94 -3.32 10.40 -1.69
CA GLN A 94 -4.53 10.28 -2.50
C GLN A 94 -4.28 10.81 -3.90
N PHE A 95 -5.04 10.33 -4.89
CA PHE A 95 -4.98 10.82 -6.28
C PHE A 95 -6.34 10.67 -6.97
N TYR A 96 -6.55 11.45 -8.02
CA TYR A 96 -7.75 11.33 -8.83
C TYR A 96 -7.56 10.33 -9.96
N HIS A 97 -8.48 9.35 -10.04
CA HIS A 97 -8.60 8.42 -11.15
C HIS A 97 -10.06 8.43 -11.64
N ASN A 98 -10.28 8.73 -12.92
CA ASN A 98 -11.63 8.82 -13.51
C ASN A 98 -12.59 9.69 -12.68
N LYS A 99 -12.14 10.86 -12.22
CA LYS A 99 -12.88 11.82 -11.37
C LYS A 99 -13.24 11.31 -9.97
N LYS A 100 -12.70 10.17 -9.56
CA LYS A 100 -12.84 9.65 -8.19
C LYS A 100 -11.54 9.86 -7.44
N LEU A 101 -11.63 10.31 -6.21
CA LEU A 101 -10.50 10.38 -5.30
C LEU A 101 -10.25 8.97 -4.73
N LEU A 102 -9.03 8.48 -4.87
CA LEU A 102 -8.62 7.16 -4.42
C LEU A 102 -7.49 7.27 -3.40
N ASP A 103 -7.55 6.45 -2.36
CA ASP A 103 -6.44 6.27 -1.43
C ASP A 103 -5.37 5.38 -2.03
N LEU A 104 -4.12 5.78 -1.88
CA LEU A 104 -2.95 4.98 -2.25
C LEU A 104 -2.32 4.39 -0.98
N GLY A 105 -2.76 3.18 -0.65
CA GLY A 105 -2.30 2.46 0.53
C GLY A 105 -1.30 1.36 0.20
N THR A 106 -0.44 1.05 1.15
CA THR A 106 0.59 0.01 1.05
C THR A 106 0.24 -1.22 1.88
N LYS A 107 0.88 -2.35 1.59
CA LYS A 107 0.76 -3.57 2.38
C LYS A 107 2.06 -4.38 2.34
N GLY A 108 2.59 -4.72 3.51
CA GLY A 108 3.88 -5.39 3.64
C GLY A 108 5.08 -4.44 3.67
N SER A 109 4.85 -3.13 3.73
CA SER A 109 5.85 -2.07 3.58
C SER A 109 6.57 -1.68 4.88
N GLY A 110 6.17 -2.22 6.02
CA GLY A 110 6.82 -1.96 7.30
C GLY A 110 5.93 -2.18 8.51
N ARG A 111 6.55 -2.14 9.67
CA ARG A 111 5.85 -2.08 10.96
C ARG A 111 5.33 -0.67 11.19
N THR A 112 4.21 -0.61 11.88
CA THR A 112 3.61 0.61 12.38
C THR A 112 3.38 0.47 13.89
N LYS A 113 2.92 1.51 14.54
CA LYS A 113 2.47 1.44 15.94
C LYS A 113 1.39 0.38 16.17
N PHE A 114 0.57 0.11 15.13
CA PHE A 114 -0.55 -0.83 15.20
C PHE A 114 -0.19 -2.27 14.83
N SER A 115 1.08 -2.58 14.59
CA SER A 115 1.54 -3.93 14.17
C SER A 115 1.41 -4.98 15.27
N ARG A 116 1.24 -4.58 16.52
CA ARG A 116 1.25 -5.50 17.67
C ARG A 116 2.52 -6.38 17.64
N SER A 117 2.37 -7.71 17.62
CA SER A 117 3.48 -8.67 17.46
C SER A 117 3.87 -8.94 16.01
N GLY A 118 3.18 -8.33 15.03
CA GLY A 118 3.43 -8.55 13.60
C GLY A 118 4.74 -7.93 13.12
N ASP A 119 5.30 -8.49 12.05
CA ASP A 119 6.54 -8.02 11.41
C ASP A 119 6.30 -6.90 10.37
N GLY A 120 5.05 -6.54 10.09
CA GLY A 120 4.69 -5.55 9.08
C GLY A 120 4.95 -6.01 7.65
N ARG A 121 5.04 -7.31 7.40
CA ARG A 121 5.41 -7.89 6.12
C ARG A 121 4.25 -8.66 5.46
N LEU A 122 4.36 -8.82 4.15
CA LEU A 122 3.47 -9.62 3.33
C LEU A 122 4.31 -10.65 2.54
N THR A 123 3.88 -11.91 2.51
CA THR A 123 4.54 -12.92 1.69
C THR A 123 4.32 -12.65 0.20
N LEU A 124 5.27 -13.03 -0.66
CA LEU A 124 5.10 -12.88 -2.12
C LEU A 124 3.86 -13.65 -2.60
N LYS A 125 3.66 -14.87 -2.13
CA LYS A 125 2.47 -15.68 -2.42
C LYS A 125 1.18 -14.96 -2.00
N GLY A 126 1.16 -14.41 -0.79
CA GLY A 126 0.02 -13.61 -0.29
C GLY A 126 -0.25 -12.39 -1.16
N ALA A 127 0.80 -11.66 -1.57
CA ALA A 127 0.68 -10.49 -2.42
C ALA A 127 0.17 -10.82 -3.82
N VAL A 128 0.67 -11.91 -4.44
CA VAL A 128 0.16 -12.39 -5.74
C VAL A 128 -1.32 -12.76 -5.65
N ARG A 129 -1.72 -13.49 -4.61
CA ARG A 129 -3.14 -13.84 -4.37
C ARG A 129 -4.01 -12.60 -4.23
N GLU A 130 -3.58 -11.59 -3.48
CA GLU A 130 -4.33 -10.35 -3.31
C GLU A 130 -4.46 -9.57 -4.63
N VAL A 131 -3.40 -9.52 -5.46
CA VAL A 131 -3.48 -8.91 -6.80
C VAL A 131 -4.50 -9.65 -7.65
N LEU A 132 -4.38 -10.97 -7.77
CA LEU A 132 -5.27 -11.77 -8.60
C LEU A 132 -6.73 -11.64 -8.15
N CYS A 133 -7.00 -11.74 -6.84
CA CYS A 133 -8.36 -11.65 -6.31
C CYS A 133 -8.96 -10.26 -6.51
N SER A 134 -8.23 -9.18 -6.23
CA SER A 134 -8.76 -7.83 -6.37
C SER A 134 -9.04 -7.47 -7.84
N GLU A 135 -8.15 -7.82 -8.76
CA GLU A 135 -8.35 -7.55 -10.18
C GLU A 135 -9.45 -8.45 -10.79
N TYR A 136 -9.56 -9.70 -10.32
CA TYR A 136 -10.66 -10.59 -10.73
C TYR A 136 -12.03 -10.07 -10.26
N LEU A 137 -12.14 -9.68 -8.98
CA LEU A 137 -13.38 -9.09 -8.45
C LEU A 137 -13.75 -7.81 -9.20
N HIS A 138 -12.76 -6.97 -9.51
CA HIS A 138 -12.99 -5.78 -10.31
C HIS A 138 -13.51 -6.12 -11.71
N ALA A 139 -12.94 -7.14 -12.38
CA ALA A 139 -13.38 -7.59 -13.69
C ALA A 139 -14.83 -8.12 -13.68
N LEU A 140 -15.29 -8.64 -12.55
CA LEU A 140 -16.67 -9.06 -12.32
C LEU A 140 -17.61 -7.88 -11.96
N GLY A 141 -17.12 -6.64 -11.94
CA GLY A 141 -17.92 -5.44 -11.61
C GLY A 141 -18.11 -5.22 -10.10
N VAL A 142 -17.40 -5.96 -9.25
CA VAL A 142 -17.46 -5.75 -7.80
C VAL A 142 -16.65 -4.50 -7.43
N ASN A 143 -17.24 -3.62 -6.62
CA ASN A 143 -16.53 -2.48 -6.07
C ASN A 143 -15.51 -2.96 -5.02
N THR A 144 -14.24 -2.95 -5.39
CA THR A 144 -13.13 -3.47 -4.58
C THR A 144 -11.90 -2.58 -4.71
N SER A 145 -10.97 -2.69 -3.76
CA SER A 145 -9.66 -2.05 -3.90
C SER A 145 -8.93 -2.62 -5.11
N ARG A 146 -8.20 -1.75 -5.83
CA ARG A 146 -7.41 -2.14 -7.01
C ARG A 146 -5.95 -2.30 -6.62
N SER A 147 -5.27 -3.24 -7.26
CA SER A 147 -3.82 -3.39 -7.10
C SER A 147 -3.10 -2.57 -8.15
N ILE A 148 -2.23 -1.65 -7.75
CA ILE A 148 -1.43 -0.83 -8.67
C ILE A 148 -0.08 -1.46 -8.94
N SER A 149 0.60 -1.92 -7.89
CA SER A 149 1.96 -2.44 -7.99
C SER A 149 2.17 -3.63 -7.06
N LEU A 150 3.02 -4.56 -7.49
CA LEU A 150 3.60 -5.59 -6.64
C LEU A 150 5.11 -5.59 -6.85
N ILE A 151 5.86 -5.41 -5.75
CA ILE A 151 7.33 -5.38 -5.75
C ILE A 151 7.84 -6.48 -4.81
N GLU A 152 8.67 -7.37 -5.33
CA GLU A 152 9.41 -8.34 -4.53
C GLU A 152 10.61 -7.64 -3.89
N THR A 153 10.83 -7.88 -2.60
CA THR A 153 11.80 -7.13 -1.79
C THR A 153 13.02 -7.94 -1.37
N GLY A 154 13.05 -9.24 -1.65
CA GLY A 154 14.19 -10.11 -1.42
C GLY A 154 14.46 -10.51 0.03
N GLU A 155 13.70 -10.02 0.99
CA GLU A 155 13.80 -10.55 2.35
C GLU A 155 13.28 -11.99 2.40
N ASN A 156 13.96 -12.85 3.18
CA ASN A 156 13.44 -14.18 3.50
C ASN A 156 12.42 -14.08 4.64
N LEU A 157 11.24 -14.64 4.43
CA LEU A 157 10.20 -14.75 5.44
C LEU A 157 10.04 -16.22 5.83
N TYR A 158 10.30 -16.53 7.09
CA TYR A 158 10.00 -17.84 7.65
C TYR A 158 8.61 -17.78 8.32
N ARG A 159 7.64 -18.40 7.70
CA ARG A 159 6.31 -18.68 8.28
C ARG A 159 6.21 -20.20 8.40
N ASN A 160 5.72 -20.69 9.51
CA ASN A 160 5.81 -22.09 9.97
C ASN A 160 5.58 -23.21 8.96
N ASP A 161 4.94 -22.94 7.80
CA ASP A 161 4.62 -23.96 6.79
C ASP A 161 5.04 -23.58 5.35
N GLU A 162 5.66 -22.42 5.13
CA GLU A 162 5.99 -21.95 3.78
C GLU A 162 7.28 -21.13 3.76
N PRO A 163 8.37 -21.64 3.13
CA PRO A 163 9.48 -20.78 2.75
C PRO A 163 9.01 -19.84 1.65
N ASP A 164 8.87 -18.57 1.96
CA ASP A 164 8.41 -17.58 0.98
C ASP A 164 9.22 -16.28 1.06
N ARG A 165 9.36 -15.61 -0.09
CA ARG A 165 9.99 -14.29 -0.19
C ARG A 165 8.98 -13.21 0.18
N LYS A 166 9.47 -12.16 0.82
CA LYS A 166 8.66 -10.99 1.16
C LYS A 166 8.39 -10.10 -0.05
N SER A 167 7.28 -9.42 -0.03
CA SER A 167 6.93 -8.42 -1.04
C SER A 167 6.17 -7.25 -0.43
N THR A 168 6.16 -6.14 -1.16
CA THR A 168 5.33 -4.98 -0.90
C THR A 168 4.28 -4.87 -1.98
N ARG A 169 3.03 -4.67 -1.60
CA ARG A 169 1.90 -4.44 -2.50
C ARG A 169 1.29 -3.07 -2.24
N LEU A 170 0.90 -2.41 -3.32
CA LEU A 170 0.13 -1.18 -3.28
C LEU A 170 -1.27 -1.38 -3.82
N ASN A 171 -2.23 -0.85 -3.09
CA ASN A 171 -3.64 -0.82 -3.46
C ASN A 171 -4.11 0.61 -3.58
N SER A 172 -5.07 0.83 -4.48
CA SER A 172 -6.00 1.94 -4.37
C SER A 172 -7.32 1.44 -3.80
N SER A 173 -7.87 2.13 -2.84
CA SER A 173 -9.21 1.91 -2.32
C SER A 173 -10.07 3.15 -2.53
N HIS A 174 -11.38 2.96 -2.57
CA HIS A 174 -12.31 4.09 -2.58
C HIS A 174 -12.44 4.63 -1.16
N SER A 175 -12.26 5.91 -1.01
CA SER A 175 -12.65 6.68 0.16
C SER A 175 -14.13 7.08 0.06
#